data_93d7efed2b3a99767710494f01447be3
#
_entry.id   93d7efed2b3a99767710494f01447be3
#
_cell.length_a   1.000
_cell.length_b   1.000
_cell.length_c   1.000
_cell.angle_alpha   90.00
_cell.angle_beta   90.00
_cell.angle_gamma   90.00
#
_symmetry.space_group_name_H-M   'P 1'
#
loop_
_entity.id
_entity.type
_entity.pdbx_description
1 polymer ?
#
loop_
_entity_poly.entity_id
_entity_poly.type
_entity_poly.pdbx_seq_one_letter_code
_entity_poly.pdbx_strand_id
1 'polypeptide(L)'
;MEGLEYVYEVCEALPRSGPGDNESTRRAFGMIPHFQTPPFILDIGCGQGMQTIELAKISNGKIIALDNHQPFLDLLVDQAKKQNVEEKITPKSISMLEMDFDEKKFDLIWSEGALYFLGFQNGLKRCHQLLKEKGYLAVTELVYTSPNPPRTAVEYFESEYPDIKRIEENIEIIKGEGFDLISNFTLPETAWLNNYYLPMESELPRLNEKHKGNKVAQAVFNGFQNEADFYKKYSNFYGYEFFVMKKK
;
A
#
# COMPACT_ATOMS: atom_id res chain seq x y z
N MET A 1 16.94 -6.52 9.86
CA MET A 1 16.78 -5.18 10.50
C MET A 1 16.50 -5.44 11.97
N GLU A 2 17.26 -4.88 12.89
CA GLU A 2 17.01 -5.02 14.33
C GLU A 2 15.67 -4.34 14.68
N GLY A 3 14.81 -5.01 15.46
CA GLY A 3 13.51 -4.49 15.87
C GLY A 3 12.36 -4.67 14.87
N LEU A 4 12.55 -5.42 13.77
CA LEU A 4 11.49 -5.68 12.78
C LEU A 4 10.29 -6.39 13.41
N GLU A 5 10.51 -7.24 14.41
CA GLU A 5 9.46 -7.91 15.17
C GLU A 5 8.52 -6.92 15.87
N TYR A 6 9.04 -5.78 16.36
CA TYR A 6 8.23 -4.75 16.99
C TYR A 6 7.47 -3.89 15.97
N VAL A 7 8.05 -3.70 14.77
CA VAL A 7 7.32 -3.08 13.66
C VAL A 7 6.09 -3.93 13.29
N TYR A 8 6.27 -5.24 13.12
CA TYR A 8 5.17 -6.15 12.84
C TYR A 8 4.15 -6.18 13.97
N GLU A 9 4.60 -6.17 15.24
CA GLU A 9 3.68 -6.16 16.39
C GLU A 9 2.79 -4.91 16.42
N VAL A 10 3.34 -3.74 16.09
CA VAL A 10 2.52 -2.53 15.90
C VAL A 10 1.53 -2.74 14.77
N CYS A 11 2.00 -3.12 13.59
CA CYS A 11 1.16 -3.26 12.41
C CYS A 11 0.05 -4.32 12.58
N GLU A 12 0.33 -5.45 13.26
CA GLU A 12 -0.67 -6.51 13.55
C GLU A 12 -1.82 -6.03 14.44
N ALA A 13 -1.57 -5.02 15.29
CA ALA A 13 -2.59 -4.46 16.17
C ALA A 13 -3.52 -3.44 15.47
N LEU A 14 -3.19 -3.04 14.23
CA LEU A 14 -3.92 -2.01 13.50
C LEU A 14 -4.97 -2.61 12.55
N PRO A 15 -6.00 -1.86 12.16
CA PRO A 15 -6.92 -2.28 11.09
C PRO A 15 -6.22 -2.44 9.75
N ARG A 16 -5.11 -1.71 9.54
CA ARG A 16 -4.32 -1.67 8.32
C ARG A 16 -2.86 -1.31 8.64
N SER A 17 -1.92 -1.91 7.90
CA SER A 17 -0.47 -1.71 8.13
C SER A 17 0.09 -0.42 7.49
N GLY A 18 -0.77 0.48 7.01
CA GLY A 18 -0.40 1.75 6.40
C GLY A 18 -1.63 2.57 6.01
N PRO A 19 -1.45 3.83 5.57
CA PRO A 19 -2.55 4.69 5.15
C PRO A 19 -3.37 4.13 4.01
N GLY A 20 -4.69 4.29 4.07
CA GLY A 20 -5.64 3.83 3.06
C GLY A 20 -7.04 3.61 3.63
N ASP A 21 -8.02 3.49 2.76
CA ASP A 21 -9.40 3.18 3.12
C ASP A 21 -10.16 2.51 1.96
N ASN A 22 -11.25 1.84 2.30
CA ASN A 22 -12.08 1.12 1.33
C ASN A 22 -12.77 2.05 0.32
N GLU A 23 -12.98 3.32 0.66
CA GLU A 23 -13.59 4.30 -0.25
C GLU A 23 -12.62 4.66 -1.37
N SER A 24 -11.35 4.90 -1.03
CA SER A 24 -10.28 5.12 -2.00
C SER A 24 -10.05 3.92 -2.90
N THR A 25 -10.07 2.69 -2.33
CA THR A 25 -10.01 1.44 -3.10
C THR A 25 -11.17 1.34 -4.10
N ARG A 26 -12.42 1.58 -3.65
CA ARG A 26 -13.61 1.60 -4.53
C ARG A 26 -13.53 2.69 -5.60
N ARG A 27 -13.08 3.89 -5.22
CA ARG A 27 -12.91 5.01 -6.16
C ARG A 27 -11.92 4.67 -7.26
N ALA A 28 -10.75 4.15 -6.90
CA ALA A 28 -9.72 3.76 -7.87
C ALA A 28 -10.20 2.61 -8.78
N PHE A 29 -10.85 1.59 -8.22
CA PHE A 29 -11.42 0.49 -9.01
C PHE A 29 -12.50 0.97 -9.98
N GLY A 30 -13.34 1.92 -9.56
CA GLY A 30 -14.38 2.54 -10.40
C GLY A 30 -13.84 3.36 -11.58
N MET A 31 -12.57 3.73 -11.58
CA MET A 31 -11.89 4.40 -12.71
C MET A 31 -11.45 3.41 -13.80
N ILE A 32 -11.38 2.12 -13.48
CA ILE A 32 -11.01 1.07 -14.43
C ILE A 32 -12.25 0.73 -15.26
N PRO A 33 -12.15 0.69 -16.61
CA PRO A 33 -13.25 0.23 -17.45
C PRO A 33 -13.71 -1.19 -17.09
N HIS A 34 -15.00 -1.45 -17.22
CA HIS A 34 -15.57 -2.76 -16.86
C HIS A 34 -14.87 -3.92 -17.57
N PHE A 35 -14.47 -4.93 -16.81
CA PHE A 35 -13.93 -6.17 -17.35
C PHE A 35 -15.07 -6.98 -18.03
N GLN A 36 -14.78 -7.52 -19.21
CA GLN A 36 -15.74 -8.39 -19.93
C GLN A 36 -15.97 -9.74 -19.23
N THR A 37 -14.95 -10.20 -18.51
CA THR A 37 -14.95 -11.43 -17.70
C THR A 37 -14.41 -11.11 -16.31
N PRO A 38 -14.71 -11.92 -15.28
CA PRO A 38 -14.11 -11.73 -13.96
C PRO A 38 -12.59 -11.64 -14.04
N PRO A 39 -11.97 -10.55 -13.54
CA PRO A 39 -10.53 -10.34 -13.66
C PRO A 39 -9.73 -11.29 -12.77
N PHE A 40 -8.53 -11.66 -13.22
CA PHE A 40 -7.52 -12.29 -12.37
C PHE A 40 -6.58 -11.20 -11.83
N ILE A 41 -6.60 -11.03 -10.51
CA ILE A 41 -5.98 -9.89 -9.81
C ILE A 41 -4.77 -10.37 -9.02
N LEU A 42 -3.71 -9.57 -8.99
CA LEU A 42 -2.59 -9.69 -8.06
C LEU A 42 -2.60 -8.47 -7.14
N ASP A 43 -2.71 -8.68 -5.83
CA ASP A 43 -2.53 -7.65 -4.81
C ASP A 43 -1.15 -7.82 -4.16
N ILE A 44 -0.24 -6.86 -4.41
CA ILE A 44 1.16 -6.90 -3.98
C ILE A 44 1.31 -6.13 -2.68
N GLY A 45 1.79 -6.79 -1.62
CA GLY A 45 1.89 -6.22 -0.29
C GLY A 45 0.50 -6.03 0.32
N CYS A 46 -0.29 -7.11 0.31
CA CYS A 46 -1.69 -7.05 0.73
C CYS A 46 -1.88 -6.74 2.22
N GLY A 47 -0.84 -6.92 3.05
CA GLY A 47 -0.94 -6.77 4.49
C GLY A 47 -2.06 -7.64 5.06
N GLN A 48 -2.85 -7.09 5.98
CA GLN A 48 -4.00 -7.74 6.59
C GLN A 48 -5.23 -7.81 5.67
N GLY A 49 -5.13 -7.30 4.43
CA GLY A 49 -6.10 -7.53 3.38
C GLY A 49 -7.31 -6.61 3.32
N MET A 50 -7.27 -5.41 3.92
CA MET A 50 -8.41 -4.49 3.86
C MET A 50 -8.81 -4.21 2.40
N GLN A 51 -7.87 -3.79 1.54
CA GLN A 51 -8.10 -3.55 0.13
C GLN A 51 -8.40 -4.84 -0.64
N THR A 52 -7.73 -5.95 -0.32
CA THR A 52 -7.97 -7.26 -0.94
C THR A 52 -9.42 -7.71 -0.79
N ILE A 53 -9.94 -7.62 0.43
CA ILE A 53 -11.33 -7.97 0.76
C ILE A 53 -12.31 -7.05 0.02
N GLU A 54 -12.01 -5.76 -0.02
CA GLU A 54 -12.85 -4.81 -0.76
C GLU A 54 -12.85 -5.11 -2.26
N LEU A 55 -11.68 -5.38 -2.85
CA LEU A 55 -11.58 -5.82 -4.24
C LEU A 55 -12.35 -7.12 -4.51
N ALA A 56 -12.30 -8.09 -3.60
CA ALA A 56 -13.06 -9.34 -3.72
C ALA A 56 -14.58 -9.13 -3.75
N LYS A 57 -15.08 -8.09 -3.07
CA LYS A 57 -16.50 -7.72 -3.09
C LYS A 57 -16.93 -7.07 -4.40
N ILE A 58 -16.10 -6.15 -4.92
CA ILE A 58 -16.50 -5.27 -6.01
C ILE A 58 -16.11 -5.77 -7.41
N SER A 59 -15.06 -6.63 -7.51
CA SER A 59 -14.52 -7.03 -8.81
C SER A 59 -15.15 -8.28 -9.42
N ASN A 60 -15.81 -9.13 -8.63
CA ASN A 60 -16.15 -10.51 -8.99
C ASN A 60 -14.96 -11.36 -9.47
N GLY A 61 -13.73 -10.86 -9.32
CA GLY A 61 -12.49 -11.51 -9.73
C GLY A 61 -11.97 -12.55 -8.74
N LYS A 62 -10.90 -13.23 -9.16
CA LYS A 62 -10.05 -14.04 -8.27
C LYS A 62 -8.78 -13.27 -7.98
N ILE A 63 -8.33 -13.30 -6.73
CA ILE A 63 -7.23 -12.48 -6.24
C ILE A 63 -6.14 -13.39 -5.67
N ILE A 64 -4.92 -13.24 -6.15
CA ILE A 64 -3.72 -13.66 -5.43
C ILE A 64 -3.32 -12.48 -4.54
N ALA A 65 -3.32 -12.68 -3.22
CA ALA A 65 -2.92 -11.69 -2.23
C ALA A 65 -1.53 -12.07 -1.70
N LEU A 66 -0.54 -11.21 -1.94
CA LEU A 66 0.85 -11.48 -1.67
C LEU A 66 1.38 -10.59 -0.55
N ASP A 67 1.96 -11.21 0.46
CA ASP A 67 2.72 -10.55 1.52
C ASP A 67 3.83 -11.50 2.02
N ASN A 68 4.88 -10.97 2.65
CA ASN A 68 5.96 -11.79 3.21
C ASN A 68 5.77 -12.09 4.70
N HIS A 69 4.78 -11.48 5.36
CA HIS A 69 4.50 -11.67 6.78
C HIS A 69 3.28 -12.57 6.98
N GLN A 70 3.53 -13.85 7.33
CA GLN A 70 2.47 -14.85 7.45
C GLN A 70 1.33 -14.45 8.40
N PRO A 71 1.56 -13.81 9.58
CA PRO A 71 0.47 -13.36 10.45
C PRO A 71 -0.52 -12.40 9.78
N PHE A 72 -0.07 -11.54 8.86
CA PHE A 72 -0.98 -10.68 8.08
C PHE A 72 -1.89 -11.51 7.18
N LEU A 73 -1.35 -12.53 6.53
CA LEU A 73 -2.14 -13.42 5.68
C LEU A 73 -3.15 -14.26 6.48
N ASP A 74 -2.80 -14.65 7.70
CA ASP A 74 -3.72 -15.34 8.60
C ASP A 74 -4.89 -14.42 9.00
N LEU A 75 -4.61 -13.15 9.32
CA LEU A 75 -5.63 -12.13 9.57
C LEU A 75 -6.51 -11.86 8.33
N LEU A 76 -5.90 -11.76 7.14
CA LEU A 76 -6.64 -11.65 5.88
C LEU A 76 -7.63 -12.80 5.69
N VAL A 77 -7.17 -14.06 5.89
CA VAL A 77 -8.02 -15.24 5.73
C VAL A 77 -9.20 -15.21 6.71
N ASP A 78 -8.95 -14.86 7.96
CA ASP A 78 -9.99 -14.78 8.98
C ASP A 78 -11.02 -13.67 8.69
N GLN A 79 -10.56 -12.53 8.21
CA GLN A 79 -11.45 -11.44 7.82
C GLN A 79 -12.23 -11.77 6.53
N ALA A 80 -11.60 -12.42 5.57
CA ALA A 80 -12.25 -12.86 4.34
C ALA A 80 -13.39 -13.84 4.61
N LYS A 81 -13.19 -14.82 5.52
CA LYS A 81 -14.25 -15.74 5.99
C LYS A 81 -15.41 -14.99 6.62
N LYS A 82 -15.14 -14.07 7.55
CA LYS A 82 -16.19 -13.24 8.19
C LYS A 82 -17.04 -12.45 7.20
N GLN A 83 -16.47 -12.15 6.03
CA GLN A 83 -17.11 -11.34 4.98
C GLN A 83 -17.58 -12.18 3.78
N ASN A 84 -17.48 -13.52 3.85
CA ASN A 84 -17.90 -14.49 2.83
C ASN A 84 -17.28 -14.22 1.43
N VAL A 85 -15.98 -13.92 1.40
CA VAL A 85 -15.22 -13.69 0.17
C VAL A 85 -13.96 -14.55 0.05
N GLU A 86 -13.72 -15.49 1.00
CA GLU A 86 -12.53 -16.32 1.06
C GLU A 86 -12.32 -17.16 -0.20
N GLU A 87 -13.38 -17.62 -0.85
CA GLU A 87 -13.35 -18.40 -2.10
C GLU A 87 -12.73 -17.65 -3.29
N LYS A 88 -12.66 -16.30 -3.19
CA LYS A 88 -12.09 -15.44 -4.22
C LYS A 88 -10.62 -15.12 -3.98
N ILE A 89 -10.08 -15.38 -2.78
CA ILE A 89 -8.77 -14.91 -2.35
C ILE A 89 -7.83 -16.10 -2.14
N THR A 90 -6.67 -16.05 -2.75
CA THR A 90 -5.58 -17.01 -2.56
C THR A 90 -4.39 -16.28 -1.93
N PRO A 91 -4.18 -16.38 -0.61
CA PRO A 91 -3.03 -15.77 0.04
C PRO A 91 -1.74 -16.49 -0.36
N LYS A 92 -0.65 -15.74 -0.51
CA LYS A 92 0.69 -16.28 -0.79
C LYS A 92 1.74 -15.58 0.07
N SER A 93 2.42 -16.36 0.92
CA SER A 93 3.53 -15.88 1.74
C SER A 93 4.82 -15.87 0.88
N ILE A 94 5.00 -14.79 0.12
CA ILE A 94 6.14 -14.60 -0.78
C ILE A 94 6.55 -13.13 -0.73
N SER A 95 7.86 -12.88 -0.69
CA SER A 95 8.39 -11.52 -0.86
C SER A 95 8.10 -10.99 -2.26
N MET A 96 7.72 -9.72 -2.37
CA MET A 96 7.57 -9.07 -3.67
C MET A 96 8.89 -9.01 -4.47
N LEU A 97 10.04 -9.13 -3.79
CA LEU A 97 11.36 -9.23 -4.42
C LEU A 97 11.58 -10.59 -5.11
N GLU A 98 10.80 -11.61 -4.74
CA GLU A 98 10.94 -13.00 -5.19
C GLU A 98 9.71 -13.48 -5.98
N MET A 99 8.90 -12.55 -6.50
CA MET A 99 7.72 -12.90 -7.30
C MET A 99 8.12 -13.68 -8.55
N ASP A 100 7.82 -14.98 -8.55
CA ASP A 100 7.99 -15.89 -9.69
C ASP A 100 6.61 -16.25 -10.26
N PHE A 101 6.02 -15.32 -10.98
CA PHE A 101 4.79 -15.52 -11.73
C PHE A 101 5.07 -15.46 -13.22
N ASP A 102 4.30 -16.25 -13.98
CA ASP A 102 4.32 -16.18 -15.44
C ASP A 102 4.04 -14.75 -15.91
N GLU A 103 4.72 -14.33 -16.98
CA GLU A 103 4.44 -13.08 -17.66
C GLU A 103 3.01 -13.07 -18.24
N LYS A 104 2.43 -11.87 -18.38
CA LYS A 104 1.13 -11.65 -18.99
C LYS A 104 0.00 -12.49 -18.37
N LYS A 105 0.03 -12.62 -17.04
CA LYS A 105 -0.89 -13.47 -16.29
C LYS A 105 -2.10 -12.74 -15.76
N PHE A 106 -1.92 -11.49 -15.32
CA PHE A 106 -2.94 -10.76 -14.57
C PHE A 106 -3.68 -9.73 -15.42
N ASP A 107 -4.98 -9.62 -15.20
CA ASP A 107 -5.82 -8.58 -15.81
C ASP A 107 -5.69 -7.25 -15.06
N LEU A 108 -5.44 -7.32 -13.74
CA LEU A 108 -5.27 -6.20 -12.84
C LEU A 108 -4.16 -6.51 -11.83
N ILE A 109 -3.27 -5.57 -11.61
CA ILE A 109 -2.36 -5.57 -10.47
C ILE A 109 -2.71 -4.40 -9.57
N TRP A 110 -2.68 -4.65 -8.26
CA TRP A 110 -3.01 -3.71 -7.21
C TRP A 110 -1.88 -3.65 -6.19
N SER A 111 -1.57 -2.46 -5.67
CA SER A 111 -0.63 -2.30 -4.57
C SER A 111 -0.88 -0.98 -3.85
N GLU A 112 -1.27 -1.05 -2.60
CA GLU A 112 -1.47 0.14 -1.78
C GLU A 112 -0.41 0.22 -0.68
N GLY A 113 0.44 1.27 -0.73
CA GLY A 113 1.46 1.53 0.26
C GLY A 113 2.58 0.47 0.34
N ALA A 114 2.87 -0.24 -0.76
CA ALA A 114 3.85 -1.32 -0.71
C ALA A 114 4.84 -1.33 -1.89
N LEU A 115 4.46 -0.85 -3.08
CA LEU A 115 5.31 -1.00 -4.27
C LEU A 115 6.67 -0.29 -4.14
N TYR A 116 6.77 0.72 -3.30
CA TYR A 116 7.99 1.47 -3.03
C TYR A 116 9.17 0.60 -2.52
N PHE A 117 8.90 -0.57 -1.92
CA PHE A 117 9.96 -1.51 -1.53
C PHE A 117 10.76 -2.07 -2.72
N LEU A 118 10.17 -2.06 -3.93
CA LEU A 118 10.87 -2.35 -5.19
C LEU A 118 11.55 -1.10 -5.78
N GLY A 119 11.22 0.10 -5.24
CA GLY A 119 11.38 1.37 -5.92
C GLY A 119 10.30 1.56 -6.98
N PHE A 120 9.65 2.73 -7.00
CA PHE A 120 8.44 2.94 -7.83
C PHE A 120 8.64 2.54 -9.29
N GLN A 121 9.70 3.03 -9.94
CA GLN A 121 9.99 2.73 -11.35
C GLN A 121 10.22 1.22 -11.60
N ASN A 122 11.01 0.54 -10.75
CA ASN A 122 11.27 -0.90 -10.89
C ASN A 122 9.99 -1.72 -10.64
N GLY A 123 9.18 -1.29 -9.67
CA GLY A 123 7.87 -1.87 -9.41
C GLY A 123 6.94 -1.80 -10.61
N LEU A 124 6.83 -0.62 -11.25
CA LEU A 124 6.07 -0.43 -12.49
C LEU A 124 6.56 -1.38 -13.61
N LYS A 125 7.88 -1.44 -13.80
CA LYS A 125 8.49 -2.33 -14.81
C LYS A 125 8.15 -3.80 -14.57
N ARG A 126 8.22 -4.25 -13.30
CA ARG A 126 7.84 -5.62 -12.94
C ARG A 126 6.36 -5.87 -13.15
N CYS A 127 5.50 -4.96 -12.73
CA CYS A 127 4.05 -5.04 -12.97
C CYS A 127 3.71 -5.09 -14.46
N HIS A 128 4.41 -4.30 -15.29
CA HIS A 128 4.23 -4.33 -16.74
C HIS A 128 4.48 -5.70 -17.36
N GLN A 129 5.52 -6.42 -16.91
CA GLN A 129 5.82 -7.79 -17.37
C GLN A 129 4.70 -8.78 -16.98
N LEU A 130 4.17 -8.67 -15.75
CA LEU A 130 3.16 -9.57 -15.21
C LEU A 130 1.75 -9.33 -15.75
N LEU A 131 1.46 -8.09 -16.20
CA LEU A 131 0.17 -7.73 -16.77
C LEU A 131 -0.02 -8.30 -18.17
N LYS A 132 -1.22 -8.79 -18.43
CA LYS A 132 -1.70 -9.06 -19.80
C LYS A 132 -1.65 -7.79 -20.65
N GLU A 133 -1.66 -7.97 -21.98
CA GLU A 133 -1.84 -6.83 -22.89
C GLU A 133 -3.13 -6.09 -22.55
N LYS A 134 -3.05 -4.77 -22.47
CA LYS A 134 -4.17 -3.89 -22.06
C LYS A 134 -4.66 -4.12 -20.63
N GLY A 135 -3.90 -4.83 -19.79
CA GLY A 135 -4.16 -4.98 -18.35
C GLY A 135 -4.00 -3.65 -17.60
N TYR A 136 -4.48 -3.62 -16.37
CA TYR A 136 -4.52 -2.41 -15.55
C TYR A 136 -3.62 -2.53 -14.33
N LEU A 137 -3.07 -1.40 -13.90
CA LEU A 137 -2.32 -1.26 -12.67
C LEU A 137 -2.91 -0.14 -11.84
N ALA A 138 -3.13 -0.39 -10.57
CA ALA A 138 -3.57 0.61 -9.61
C ALA A 138 -2.66 0.58 -8.38
N VAL A 139 -2.00 1.70 -8.08
CA VAL A 139 -1.01 1.78 -7.00
C VAL A 139 -1.10 3.09 -6.26
N THR A 140 -0.77 3.07 -4.97
CA THR A 140 -0.50 4.29 -4.22
C THR A 140 1.01 4.49 -4.07
N GLU A 141 1.44 5.73 -4.23
CA GLU A 141 2.85 6.14 -4.09
C GLU A 141 2.94 7.41 -3.26
N LEU A 142 3.97 7.50 -2.42
CA LEU A 142 4.22 8.68 -1.60
C LEU A 142 4.78 9.81 -2.45
N VAL A 143 4.13 10.97 -2.37
CA VAL A 143 4.45 12.12 -3.22
C VAL A 143 4.45 13.43 -2.45
N TYR A 144 5.17 14.43 -2.96
CA TYR A 144 4.89 15.81 -2.58
C TYR A 144 3.62 16.30 -3.27
N THR A 145 2.64 16.73 -2.47
CA THR A 145 1.36 17.29 -2.94
C THR A 145 1.43 18.81 -3.11
N SER A 146 2.49 19.44 -2.62
CA SER A 146 2.74 20.87 -2.75
C SER A 146 4.02 21.15 -3.55
N PRO A 147 4.04 22.19 -4.39
CA PRO A 147 5.24 22.55 -5.15
C PRO A 147 6.37 23.10 -4.26
N ASN A 148 6.05 23.58 -3.06
CA ASN A 148 6.99 24.21 -2.15
C ASN A 148 6.89 23.59 -0.73
N PRO A 149 7.30 22.31 -0.53
CA PRO A 149 7.33 21.73 0.81
C PRO A 149 8.35 22.47 1.68
N PRO A 150 8.08 22.62 2.99
CA PRO A 150 9.05 23.22 3.91
C PRO A 150 10.36 22.42 3.93
N ARG A 151 11.48 23.13 4.13
CA ARG A 151 12.81 22.49 4.18
C ARG A 151 12.87 21.31 5.16
N THR A 152 12.24 21.43 6.32
CA THR A 152 12.15 20.35 7.31
C THR A 152 11.47 19.09 6.76
N ALA A 153 10.43 19.25 5.91
CA ALA A 153 9.77 18.10 5.28
C ALA A 153 10.66 17.47 4.21
N VAL A 154 11.41 18.28 3.47
CA VAL A 154 12.38 17.79 2.47
C VAL A 154 13.50 17.00 3.18
N GLU A 155 14.13 17.56 4.21
CA GLU A 155 15.21 16.92 4.97
C GLU A 155 14.74 15.60 5.61
N TYR A 156 13.50 15.53 6.08
CA TYR A 156 12.91 14.29 6.61
C TYR A 156 12.83 13.20 5.54
N PHE A 157 12.31 13.51 4.36
CA PHE A 157 12.18 12.51 3.29
C PHE A 157 13.50 12.20 2.59
N GLU A 158 14.49 13.09 2.60
CA GLU A 158 15.85 12.76 2.17
C GLU A 158 16.46 11.63 3.01
N SER A 159 16.03 11.47 4.29
CA SER A 159 16.44 10.36 5.17
C SER A 159 15.54 9.14 5.05
N GLU A 160 14.22 9.33 5.12
CA GLU A 160 13.25 8.25 5.27
C GLU A 160 12.81 7.63 3.94
N TYR A 161 12.64 8.45 2.92
CA TYR A 161 12.25 8.02 1.58
C TYR A 161 12.82 8.96 0.49
N PRO A 162 14.10 8.86 0.16
CA PRO A 162 14.78 9.77 -0.78
C PRO A 162 14.21 9.72 -2.21
N ASP A 163 13.47 8.68 -2.55
CA ASP A 163 12.83 8.52 -3.86
C ASP A 163 11.49 9.28 -4.01
N ILE A 164 11.04 9.98 -2.96
CA ILE A 164 9.80 10.78 -3.02
C ILE A 164 9.88 11.82 -4.16
N LYS A 165 8.84 11.89 -4.96
CA LYS A 165 8.74 12.77 -6.12
C LYS A 165 7.44 13.56 -6.10
N ARG A 166 7.33 14.51 -7.01
CA ARG A 166 6.04 15.17 -7.29
C ARG A 166 5.15 14.29 -8.15
N ILE A 167 3.86 14.56 -8.13
CA ILE A 167 2.86 13.82 -8.92
C ILE A 167 3.23 13.82 -10.40
N GLU A 168 3.62 14.97 -10.96
CA GLU A 168 3.96 15.12 -12.37
C GLU A 168 5.18 14.29 -12.76
N GLU A 169 6.18 14.20 -11.89
CA GLU A 169 7.39 13.42 -12.13
C GLU A 169 7.06 11.91 -12.15
N ASN A 170 6.21 11.45 -11.24
CA ASN A 170 5.73 10.07 -11.26
C ASN A 170 4.88 9.76 -12.49
N ILE A 171 4.07 10.71 -12.98
CA ILE A 171 3.32 10.56 -14.24
C ILE A 171 4.27 10.36 -15.43
N GLU A 172 5.37 11.07 -15.49
CA GLU A 172 6.36 10.88 -16.56
C GLU A 172 7.07 9.51 -16.45
N ILE A 173 7.37 9.05 -15.22
CA ILE A 173 7.88 7.68 -15.00
C ILE A 173 6.87 6.64 -15.48
N ILE A 174 5.58 6.78 -15.12
CA ILE A 174 4.49 5.89 -15.54
C ILE A 174 4.44 5.77 -17.07
N LYS A 175 4.50 6.91 -17.78
CA LYS A 175 4.52 6.94 -19.26
C LYS A 175 5.77 6.27 -19.84
N GLY A 176 6.92 6.51 -19.23
CA GLY A 176 8.21 5.94 -19.61
C GLY A 176 8.25 4.43 -19.48
N GLU A 177 7.55 3.86 -18.48
CA GLU A 177 7.47 2.41 -18.26
C GLU A 177 6.34 1.72 -19.06
N GLY A 178 5.76 2.40 -20.06
CA GLY A 178 4.84 1.80 -21.02
C GLY A 178 3.38 1.74 -20.54
N PHE A 179 2.99 2.67 -19.67
CA PHE A 179 1.61 2.80 -19.24
C PHE A 179 0.97 4.09 -19.77
N ASP A 180 -0.34 4.05 -19.96
CA ASP A 180 -1.20 5.22 -20.13
C ASP A 180 -1.91 5.50 -18.80
N LEU A 181 -1.69 6.68 -18.22
CA LEU A 181 -2.41 7.11 -17.02
C LEU A 181 -3.91 7.28 -17.38
N ILE A 182 -4.79 6.61 -16.63
CA ILE A 182 -6.24 6.78 -16.74
C ILE A 182 -6.68 7.94 -15.85
N SER A 183 -6.28 7.90 -14.59
CA SER A 183 -6.62 8.91 -13.59
C SER A 183 -5.69 8.79 -12.38
N ASN A 184 -5.68 9.83 -11.57
CA ASN A 184 -5.01 9.84 -10.27
C ASN A 184 -5.78 10.72 -9.29
N PHE A 185 -5.54 10.51 -8.00
CA PHE A 185 -6.08 11.35 -6.92
C PHE A 185 -5.27 11.16 -5.64
N THR A 186 -5.15 12.23 -4.87
CA THR A 186 -4.54 12.18 -3.53
C THR A 186 -5.52 11.53 -2.55
N LEU A 187 -5.03 10.62 -1.70
CA LEU A 187 -5.79 10.03 -0.61
C LEU A 187 -6.25 11.11 0.38
N PRO A 188 -7.49 11.04 0.88
CA PRO A 188 -7.97 11.99 1.89
C PRO A 188 -7.22 11.82 3.21
N GLU A 189 -7.14 12.88 3.99
CA GLU A 189 -6.52 12.86 5.33
C GLU A 189 -7.12 11.77 6.24
N THR A 190 -8.42 11.51 6.09
CA THR A 190 -9.11 10.45 6.84
C THR A 190 -8.56 9.06 6.60
N ALA A 191 -8.00 8.78 5.41
CA ALA A 191 -7.36 7.51 5.10
C ALA A 191 -6.05 7.29 5.91
N TRP A 192 -5.38 8.38 6.27
CA TRP A 192 -4.20 8.36 7.13
C TRP A 192 -4.57 8.27 8.61
N LEU A 193 -5.53 9.09 9.05
CA LEU A 193 -5.87 9.20 10.46
C LEU A 193 -6.67 8.00 10.96
N ASN A 194 -7.80 7.67 10.31
CA ASN A 194 -8.79 6.76 10.88
C ASN A 194 -8.35 5.30 10.92
N ASN A 195 -7.59 4.86 9.92
CA ASN A 195 -7.20 3.45 9.79
C ASN A 195 -5.74 3.18 10.16
N TYR A 196 -4.94 4.21 10.35
CA TYR A 196 -3.51 4.05 10.64
C TYR A 196 -3.08 4.84 11.87
N TYR A 197 -2.97 6.17 11.84
CA TYR A 197 -2.35 6.92 12.94
C TYR A 197 -3.15 6.90 14.24
N LEU A 198 -4.47 7.14 14.24
CA LEU A 198 -5.27 7.14 15.47
C LEU A 198 -5.31 5.76 16.16
N PRO A 199 -5.55 4.64 15.45
CA PRO A 199 -5.40 3.31 16.02
C PRO A 199 -3.99 3.04 16.56
N MET A 200 -2.96 3.44 15.84
CA MET A 200 -1.56 3.28 16.23
C MET A 200 -1.26 4.02 17.54
N GLU A 201 -1.58 5.31 17.63
CA GLU A 201 -1.39 6.09 18.84
C GLU A 201 -2.16 5.53 20.04
N SER A 202 -3.31 4.89 19.80
CA SER A 202 -4.07 4.18 20.84
C SER A 202 -3.36 2.91 21.34
N GLU A 203 -2.65 2.20 20.47
CA GLU A 203 -1.96 0.95 20.81
C GLU A 203 -0.54 1.14 21.40
N LEU A 204 0.16 2.20 21.01
CA LEU A 204 1.53 2.45 21.45
C LEU A 204 1.72 2.46 22.99
N PRO A 205 0.81 3.02 23.83
CA PRO A 205 0.96 2.96 25.29
C PRO A 205 0.95 1.52 25.82
N ARG A 206 0.10 0.63 25.30
CA ARG A 206 0.01 -0.78 25.68
C ARG A 206 1.30 -1.52 25.31
N LEU A 207 1.82 -1.27 24.11
CA LEU A 207 3.05 -1.89 23.61
C LEU A 207 4.28 -1.39 24.39
N ASN A 208 4.35 -0.11 24.70
CA ASN A 208 5.40 0.46 25.54
C ASN A 208 5.45 -0.16 26.94
N GLU A 209 4.29 -0.38 27.57
CA GLU A 209 4.28 -1.05 28.90
C GLU A 209 4.65 -2.53 28.79
N LYS A 210 4.16 -3.24 27.74
CA LYS A 210 4.51 -4.64 27.48
C LYS A 210 6.03 -4.85 27.31
N HIS A 211 6.69 -3.91 26.63
CA HIS A 211 8.13 -3.97 26.32
C HIS A 211 8.96 -2.99 27.16
N LYS A 212 8.49 -2.67 28.37
CA LYS A 212 9.17 -1.76 29.27
C LYS A 212 10.61 -2.19 29.53
N GLY A 213 11.56 -1.24 29.34
CA GLY A 213 13.00 -1.48 29.50
C GLY A 213 13.69 -2.08 28.27
N ASN A 214 12.96 -2.48 27.23
CA ASN A 214 13.54 -2.88 25.97
C ASN A 214 13.81 -1.64 25.08
N LYS A 215 15.07 -1.27 24.96
CA LYS A 215 15.48 -0.05 24.24
C LYS A 215 15.17 -0.12 22.73
N VAL A 216 15.27 -1.30 22.13
CA VAL A 216 15.00 -1.48 20.69
C VAL A 216 13.51 -1.30 20.42
N ALA A 217 12.65 -1.96 21.22
CA ALA A 217 11.20 -1.80 21.10
C ALA A 217 10.78 -0.34 21.29
N GLN A 218 11.30 0.33 22.32
CA GLN A 218 11.00 1.73 22.59
C GLN A 218 11.44 2.66 21.47
N ALA A 219 12.61 2.39 20.84
CA ALA A 219 13.08 3.17 19.69
C ALA A 219 12.12 3.03 18.50
N VAL A 220 11.64 1.82 18.23
CA VAL A 220 10.64 1.55 17.17
C VAL A 220 9.33 2.28 17.46
N PHE A 221 8.79 2.17 18.68
CA PHE A 221 7.52 2.81 19.05
C PHE A 221 7.61 4.35 19.03
N ASN A 222 8.74 4.91 19.43
CA ASN A 222 9.01 6.34 19.30
C ASN A 222 9.10 6.76 17.82
N GLY A 223 9.65 5.92 16.95
CA GLY A 223 9.66 6.14 15.51
C GLY A 223 8.23 6.30 14.96
N PHE A 224 7.33 5.39 15.30
CA PHE A 224 5.92 5.46 14.91
C PHE A 224 5.22 6.72 15.44
N GLN A 225 5.48 7.10 16.71
CA GLN A 225 4.91 8.34 17.25
C GLN A 225 5.45 9.58 16.52
N ASN A 226 6.75 9.62 16.23
CA ASN A 226 7.35 10.72 15.49
C ASN A 226 6.79 10.84 14.07
N GLU A 227 6.52 9.71 13.39
CA GLU A 227 5.88 9.68 12.08
C GLU A 227 4.47 10.28 12.14
N ALA A 228 3.65 9.89 13.14
CA ALA A 228 2.31 10.43 13.31
C ALA A 228 2.34 11.95 13.60
N ASP A 229 3.24 12.41 14.47
CA ASP A 229 3.41 13.82 14.79
C ASP A 229 3.89 14.63 13.58
N PHE A 230 4.79 14.03 12.78
CA PHE A 230 5.25 14.63 11.54
C PHE A 230 4.12 14.77 10.53
N TYR A 231 3.29 13.74 10.35
CA TYR A 231 2.12 13.80 9.47
C TYR A 231 1.16 14.91 9.89
N LYS A 232 0.78 14.98 11.17
CA LYS A 232 -0.13 16.02 11.69
C LYS A 232 0.36 17.43 11.39
N LYS A 233 1.69 17.62 11.35
CA LYS A 233 2.31 18.93 11.11
C LYS A 233 2.47 19.26 9.63
N TYR A 234 2.70 18.26 8.79
CA TYR A 234 3.14 18.46 7.40
C TYR A 234 2.22 17.81 6.35
N SER A 235 1.06 17.25 6.73
CA SER A 235 0.11 16.58 5.82
C SER A 235 -0.33 17.40 4.61
N ASN A 236 -0.26 18.74 4.67
CA ASN A 236 -0.56 19.61 3.54
C ASN A 236 0.51 19.60 2.42
N PHE A 237 1.67 18.97 2.65
CA PHE A 237 2.81 19.04 1.74
C PHE A 237 3.15 17.70 1.09
N TYR A 238 2.65 16.59 1.63
CA TYR A 238 2.87 15.25 1.10
C TYR A 238 1.68 14.34 1.39
N GLY A 239 1.61 13.25 0.69
CA GLY A 239 0.59 12.23 0.91
C GLY A 239 0.73 11.08 -0.08
N TYR A 240 -0.17 10.12 -0.02
CA TYR A 240 -0.27 9.10 -1.06
C TYR A 240 -1.12 9.60 -2.21
N GLU A 241 -0.56 9.48 -3.41
CA GLU A 241 -1.29 9.63 -4.67
C GLU A 241 -1.66 8.26 -5.20
N PHE A 242 -2.92 8.04 -5.49
CA PHE A 242 -3.42 6.84 -6.15
C PHE A 242 -3.32 7.04 -7.66
N PHE A 243 -2.53 6.21 -8.32
CA PHE A 243 -2.40 6.19 -9.78
C PHE A 243 -3.13 4.98 -10.36
N VAL A 244 -4.04 5.20 -11.30
CA VAL A 244 -4.73 4.16 -12.05
C VAL A 244 -4.30 4.26 -13.50
N MET A 245 -3.77 3.18 -14.05
CA MET A 245 -3.14 3.19 -15.36
C MET A 245 -3.40 1.91 -16.14
N LYS A 246 -3.19 1.97 -17.45
CA LYS A 246 -3.36 0.86 -18.38
C LYS A 246 -2.06 0.57 -19.11
N LYS A 247 -1.70 -0.70 -19.22
CA LYS A 247 -0.60 -1.15 -20.07
C LYS A 247 -0.89 -0.84 -21.54
N LYS A 248 0.09 -0.25 -22.25
CA LYS A 248 0.03 0.05 -23.69
C LYS A 248 0.00 -1.19 -24.56
#